data_3fe5153ccb1935ac0a13948647bcbc7f
#
_entry.id   3fe5153ccb1935ac0a13948647bcbc7f
#
_cell.length_a   1.000
_cell.length_b   1.000
_cell.length_c   1.000
_cell.angle_alpha   90.00
_cell.angle_beta   90.00
_cell.angle_gamma   90.00
#
_symmetry.space_group_name_H-M   'P 1'
#
loop_
_entity.id
_entity.type
_entity.pdbx_description
1 polymer ?
#
loop_
_entity_poly.entity_id
_entity_poly.type
_entity_poly.pdbx_seq_one_letter_code
_entity_poly.pdbx_strand_id
1 'polypeptide(L)'
;MIEKFKTNAEVIENGDKYLYGNHVRMPLSIERGEGAYVFDKDGNKYLDFIGGIAVNGLGHCHPAIVKCLEERAHTILHCSNYFYNEPAVQTAKLIVENSCFDKVLFANSGAEANEGQIKLARKYAKDHGHPERFVVITMKNSFHGRTLATCTATGQYAVHRYFEPLPSGFRYAEFNNLQSVKDIMDEYVLSLIHISEPTRLRRI
;
A
#
# COMPACT_ATOMS: atom_id res chain seq x y z
N MET A 1 -11.11 0.05 -32.18
CA MET A 1 -10.75 -1.08 -31.29
C MET A 1 -9.24 -1.02 -31.07
N ILE A 2 -8.80 -1.22 -29.83
CA ILE A 2 -7.37 -1.31 -29.53
C ILE A 2 -6.86 -2.66 -30.04
N GLU A 3 -5.80 -2.65 -30.84
CA GLU A 3 -5.16 -3.87 -31.32
C GLU A 3 -4.61 -4.69 -30.15
N LYS A 4 -4.89 -5.99 -30.13
CA LYS A 4 -4.41 -6.87 -29.06
C LYS A 4 -3.07 -7.47 -29.45
N PHE A 5 -2.08 -7.32 -28.58
CA PHE A 5 -0.82 -8.05 -28.70
C PHE A 5 -1.04 -9.56 -28.56
N LYS A 6 -0.26 -10.36 -29.28
CA LYS A 6 -0.48 -11.83 -29.38
C LYS A 6 0.50 -12.64 -28.55
N THR A 7 1.71 -12.10 -28.28
CA THR A 7 2.79 -12.81 -27.60
C THR A 7 3.36 -12.01 -26.45
N ASN A 8 4.07 -12.69 -25.53
CA ASN A 8 4.84 -12.03 -24.47
C ASN A 8 5.84 -11.01 -25.06
N ALA A 9 6.53 -11.38 -26.13
CA ALA A 9 7.54 -10.54 -26.77
C ALA A 9 6.94 -9.21 -27.26
N GLU A 10 5.79 -9.25 -27.95
CA GLU A 10 5.12 -8.03 -28.43
C GLU A 10 4.71 -7.12 -27.26
N VAL A 11 4.20 -7.67 -26.16
CA VAL A 11 3.82 -6.87 -24.97
C VAL A 11 5.03 -6.26 -24.31
N ILE A 12 6.13 -7.01 -24.18
CA ILE A 12 7.36 -6.54 -23.55
C ILE A 12 7.97 -5.40 -24.38
N GLU A 13 8.15 -5.60 -25.69
CA GLU A 13 8.68 -4.58 -26.60
C GLU A 13 7.89 -3.27 -26.53
N ASN A 14 6.56 -3.36 -26.59
CA ASN A 14 5.70 -2.18 -26.46
C ASN A 14 5.71 -1.60 -25.04
N GLY A 15 5.82 -2.45 -24.02
CA GLY A 15 5.98 -2.02 -22.63
C GLY A 15 7.25 -1.20 -22.43
N ASP A 16 8.39 -1.64 -22.96
CA ASP A 16 9.65 -0.94 -22.89
C ASP A 16 9.63 0.39 -23.67
N LYS A 17 8.87 0.44 -24.75
CA LYS A 17 8.72 1.64 -25.58
C LYS A 17 7.82 2.70 -24.96
N TYR A 18 6.71 2.31 -24.31
CA TYR A 18 5.65 3.23 -23.92
C TYR A 18 5.49 3.41 -22.40
N LEU A 19 5.98 2.49 -21.58
CA LEU A 19 5.89 2.59 -20.13
C LEU A 19 7.15 3.23 -19.55
N TYR A 20 6.97 4.14 -18.60
CA TYR A 20 8.10 4.72 -17.89
C TYR A 20 8.89 3.65 -17.13
N GLY A 21 10.22 3.67 -17.26
CA GLY A 21 11.15 2.66 -16.72
C GLY A 21 11.45 2.80 -15.22
N ASN A 22 10.44 3.06 -14.39
CA ASN A 22 10.61 3.23 -12.93
C ASN A 22 10.68 1.91 -12.13
N HIS A 23 10.47 0.77 -12.79
CA HIS A 23 10.53 -0.57 -12.19
C HIS A 23 11.27 -1.53 -13.11
N VAL A 24 12.02 -2.45 -12.50
CA VAL A 24 12.48 -3.64 -13.21
C VAL A 24 11.31 -4.62 -13.29
N ARG A 25 10.84 -4.90 -14.51
CA ARG A 25 9.74 -5.85 -14.75
C ARG A 25 10.30 -7.22 -15.07
N MET A 26 9.61 -8.27 -14.65
CA MET A 26 9.89 -9.61 -15.13
C MET A 26 9.51 -9.69 -16.63
N PRO A 27 10.24 -10.46 -17.46
CA PRO A 27 9.96 -10.57 -18.89
C PRO A 27 8.77 -11.53 -19.15
N LEU A 28 7.62 -11.21 -18.53
CA LEU A 28 6.40 -11.96 -18.62
C LEU A 28 5.21 -11.02 -18.78
N SER A 29 4.30 -11.36 -19.69
CA SER A 29 3.02 -10.68 -19.85
C SER A 29 1.90 -11.57 -19.32
N ILE A 30 1.46 -11.33 -18.11
CA ILE A 30 0.35 -12.09 -17.52
C ILE A 30 -0.96 -11.67 -18.20
N GLU A 31 -1.68 -12.64 -18.79
CA GLU A 31 -2.93 -12.40 -19.49
C GLU A 31 -4.16 -12.76 -18.66
N ARG A 32 -4.10 -13.84 -17.87
CA ARG A 32 -5.22 -14.28 -17.04
C ARG A 32 -4.74 -14.94 -15.75
N GLY A 33 -5.63 -15.02 -14.78
CA GLY A 33 -5.41 -15.72 -13.52
C GLY A 33 -6.63 -16.56 -13.14
N GLU A 34 -6.38 -17.63 -12.38
CA GLU A 34 -7.41 -18.53 -11.86
C GLU A 34 -6.94 -19.14 -10.53
N GLY A 35 -7.62 -18.79 -9.44
CA GLY A 35 -7.21 -19.21 -8.11
C GLY A 35 -5.78 -18.80 -7.80
N ALA A 36 -4.90 -19.76 -7.50
CA ALA A 36 -3.50 -19.55 -7.20
C ALA A 36 -2.57 -19.52 -8.45
N TYR A 37 -3.12 -19.55 -9.65
CA TYR A 37 -2.35 -19.63 -10.88
C TYR A 37 -2.53 -18.41 -11.76
N VAL A 38 -1.45 -18.05 -12.47
CA VAL A 38 -1.47 -17.09 -13.56
C VAL A 38 -0.98 -17.73 -14.85
N PHE A 39 -1.39 -17.17 -15.97
CA PHE A 39 -1.03 -17.64 -17.29
C PHE A 39 -0.52 -16.46 -18.10
N ASP A 40 0.59 -16.68 -18.78
CA ASP A 40 1.14 -15.67 -19.66
C ASP A 40 0.45 -15.68 -21.03
N LYS A 41 0.86 -14.75 -21.86
CA LYS A 41 0.28 -14.57 -23.18
C LYS A 41 0.64 -15.68 -24.17
N ASP A 42 1.71 -16.42 -23.90
CA ASP A 42 2.16 -17.57 -24.69
C ASP A 42 1.53 -18.89 -24.20
N GLY A 43 0.65 -18.83 -23.17
CA GLY A 43 -0.10 -19.95 -22.62
C GLY A 43 0.59 -20.73 -21.51
N ASN A 44 1.77 -20.31 -21.05
CA ASN A 44 2.45 -20.97 -19.95
C ASN A 44 1.74 -20.69 -18.62
N LYS A 45 1.70 -21.71 -17.75
CA LYS A 45 1.07 -21.66 -16.43
C LYS A 45 2.11 -21.52 -15.33
N TYR A 46 1.86 -20.60 -14.39
CA TYR A 46 2.73 -20.34 -13.23
C TYR A 46 1.91 -20.37 -11.94
N LEU A 47 2.52 -20.89 -10.88
CA LEU A 47 1.98 -20.76 -9.52
C LEU A 47 2.35 -19.37 -8.98
N ASP A 48 1.34 -18.58 -8.63
CA ASP A 48 1.53 -17.19 -8.19
C ASP A 48 1.71 -17.08 -6.68
N PHE A 49 2.97 -17.03 -6.23
CA PHE A 49 3.33 -16.72 -4.85
C PHE A 49 3.48 -15.21 -4.58
N ILE A 50 3.32 -14.35 -5.58
CA ILE A 50 3.42 -12.90 -5.43
C ILE A 50 2.05 -12.33 -5.02
N GLY A 51 0.98 -12.87 -5.60
CA GLY A 51 -0.40 -12.49 -5.30
C GLY A 51 -0.66 -10.98 -5.46
N GLY A 52 -0.02 -10.33 -6.46
CA GLY A 52 -0.11 -8.87 -6.61
C GLY A 52 0.55 -8.10 -5.46
N ILE A 53 1.60 -8.64 -4.83
CA ILE A 53 2.23 -8.17 -3.59
C ILE A 53 1.21 -8.25 -2.43
N ALA A 54 0.69 -9.47 -2.21
CA ALA A 54 -0.28 -9.83 -1.17
C ALA A 54 -1.67 -9.14 -1.29
N VAL A 55 -2.03 -8.66 -2.47
CA VAL A 55 -3.35 -8.04 -2.71
C VAL A 55 -4.42 -9.09 -3.03
N ASN A 56 -4.07 -10.15 -3.77
CA ASN A 56 -5.00 -11.19 -4.23
C ASN A 56 -5.18 -12.32 -3.20
N GLY A 57 -5.50 -11.98 -1.95
CA GLY A 57 -5.61 -12.94 -0.86
C GLY A 57 -6.66 -14.05 -1.06
N LEU A 58 -7.66 -13.83 -1.90
CA LEU A 58 -8.68 -14.83 -2.27
C LEU A 58 -8.31 -15.60 -3.55
N GLY A 59 -7.19 -15.27 -4.19
CA GLY A 59 -6.81 -15.78 -5.50
C GLY A 59 -7.43 -15.00 -6.65
N HIS A 60 -6.97 -15.32 -7.86
CA HIS A 60 -7.42 -14.67 -9.08
C HIS A 60 -8.83 -15.09 -9.45
N CYS A 61 -9.63 -14.13 -9.93
CA CYS A 61 -11.00 -14.33 -10.42
C CYS A 61 -11.91 -15.07 -9.43
N HIS A 62 -11.77 -14.77 -8.12
CA HIS A 62 -12.63 -15.39 -7.11
C HIS A 62 -14.11 -15.09 -7.40
N PRO A 63 -15.00 -16.11 -7.44
CA PRO A 63 -16.38 -15.94 -7.89
C PRO A 63 -17.17 -14.85 -7.17
N ALA A 64 -16.98 -14.70 -5.85
CA ALA A 64 -17.66 -13.66 -5.09
C ALA A 64 -17.21 -12.24 -5.50
N ILE A 65 -15.93 -12.05 -5.84
CA ILE A 65 -15.41 -10.76 -6.31
C ILE A 65 -15.95 -10.47 -7.71
N VAL A 66 -15.90 -11.44 -8.62
CA VAL A 66 -16.43 -11.29 -9.98
C VAL A 66 -17.91 -10.89 -9.94
N LYS A 67 -18.73 -11.64 -9.17
CA LYS A 67 -20.16 -11.35 -9.01
C LYS A 67 -20.40 -9.94 -8.44
N CYS A 68 -19.65 -9.54 -7.43
CA CYS A 68 -19.79 -8.21 -6.83
C CYS A 68 -19.46 -7.10 -7.85
N LEU A 69 -18.40 -7.27 -8.64
CA LEU A 69 -18.00 -6.30 -9.67
C LEU A 69 -19.05 -6.20 -10.77
N GLU A 70 -19.59 -7.33 -11.25
CA GLU A 70 -20.66 -7.36 -12.24
C GLU A 70 -21.92 -6.62 -11.75
N GLU A 71 -22.37 -6.90 -10.53
CA GLU A 71 -23.52 -6.22 -9.92
C GLU A 71 -23.27 -4.70 -9.79
N ARG A 72 -22.09 -4.30 -9.35
CA ARG A 72 -21.76 -2.87 -9.16
C ARG A 72 -21.55 -2.14 -10.50
N ALA A 73 -21.05 -2.80 -11.52
CA ALA A 73 -20.93 -2.21 -12.86
C ALA A 73 -22.28 -1.77 -13.44
N HIS A 74 -23.37 -2.46 -13.05
CA HIS A 74 -24.74 -2.12 -13.48
C HIS A 74 -25.47 -1.14 -12.56
N THR A 75 -24.88 -0.78 -11.41
CA THR A 75 -25.53 0.13 -10.45
C THR A 75 -24.74 1.42 -10.28
N ILE A 76 -23.65 1.40 -9.53
CA ILE A 76 -22.79 2.56 -9.29
C ILE A 76 -21.37 2.11 -8.98
N LEU A 77 -20.40 2.69 -9.68
CA LEU A 77 -18.98 2.42 -9.45
C LEU A 77 -18.33 3.43 -8.51
N HIS A 78 -18.79 4.69 -8.54
CA HIS A 78 -18.21 5.76 -7.74
C HIS A 78 -19.25 6.86 -7.45
N CYS A 79 -19.30 7.35 -6.22
CA CYS A 79 -20.22 8.43 -5.83
C CYS A 79 -19.54 9.58 -5.06
N SER A 80 -18.20 9.64 -5.01
CA SER A 80 -17.45 10.60 -4.20
C SER A 80 -17.69 10.46 -2.69
N ASN A 81 -16.81 11.08 -1.89
CA ASN A 81 -16.93 11.16 -0.42
C ASN A 81 -17.98 12.19 0.03
N TYR A 82 -18.64 12.90 -0.89
CA TYR A 82 -19.75 13.79 -0.55
C TYR A 82 -21.03 13.03 -0.21
N PHE A 83 -21.13 11.75 -0.57
CA PHE A 83 -22.29 10.93 -0.33
C PHE A 83 -21.94 9.70 0.50
N TYR A 84 -22.90 9.24 1.29
CA TYR A 84 -22.76 7.95 1.95
C TYR A 84 -22.86 6.83 0.92
N ASN A 85 -21.99 5.84 1.08
CA ASN A 85 -21.96 4.63 0.26
C ASN A 85 -22.20 3.42 1.17
N GLU A 86 -23.28 2.69 0.95
CA GLU A 86 -23.68 1.59 1.81
C GLU A 86 -22.60 0.50 1.94
N PRO A 87 -21.96 -0.01 0.87
CA PRO A 87 -20.88 -0.99 0.99
C PRO A 87 -19.72 -0.50 1.86
N ALA A 88 -19.33 0.77 1.76
CA ALA A 88 -18.28 1.34 2.58
C ALA A 88 -18.69 1.38 4.06
N VAL A 89 -19.93 1.79 4.36
CA VAL A 89 -20.47 1.82 5.73
C VAL A 89 -20.55 0.40 6.33
N GLN A 90 -21.03 -0.59 5.56
CA GLN A 90 -21.08 -1.99 6.00
C GLN A 90 -19.68 -2.55 6.27
N THR A 91 -18.72 -2.27 5.40
CA THR A 91 -17.31 -2.68 5.59
C THR A 91 -16.71 -2.02 6.84
N ALA A 92 -16.92 -0.71 7.03
CA ALA A 92 -16.45 0.00 8.22
C ALA A 92 -17.06 -0.60 9.50
N LYS A 93 -18.36 -0.91 9.49
CA LYS A 93 -19.05 -1.57 10.62
C LYS A 93 -18.40 -2.92 10.94
N LEU A 94 -18.18 -3.78 9.96
CA LEU A 94 -17.53 -5.07 10.17
C LEU A 94 -16.12 -4.92 10.77
N ILE A 95 -15.33 -3.96 10.31
CA ILE A 95 -13.98 -3.71 10.83
C ILE A 95 -14.07 -3.25 12.30
N VAL A 96 -14.92 -2.30 12.61
CA VAL A 96 -15.08 -1.76 13.97
C VAL A 96 -15.59 -2.82 14.94
N GLU A 97 -16.61 -3.59 14.57
CA GLU A 97 -17.17 -4.64 15.42
C GLU A 97 -16.21 -5.82 15.70
N ASN A 98 -15.16 -5.98 14.87
CA ASN A 98 -14.16 -7.05 15.01
C ASN A 98 -12.76 -6.54 15.33
N SER A 99 -12.62 -5.32 15.82
CA SER A 99 -11.34 -4.71 16.18
C SER A 99 -11.44 -3.82 17.42
N CYS A 100 -10.32 -3.22 17.82
CA CYS A 100 -10.27 -2.23 18.91
C CYS A 100 -10.51 -0.79 18.43
N PHE A 101 -10.86 -0.57 17.18
CA PHE A 101 -11.01 0.75 16.58
C PHE A 101 -12.48 1.21 16.60
N ASP A 102 -12.69 2.53 16.69
CA ASP A 102 -14.02 3.15 16.72
C ASP A 102 -14.47 3.62 15.33
N LYS A 103 -13.53 3.89 14.41
CA LYS A 103 -13.80 4.45 13.07
C LYS A 103 -12.80 3.98 12.05
N VAL A 104 -13.21 4.02 10.78
CA VAL A 104 -12.39 3.62 9.63
C VAL A 104 -12.28 4.77 8.64
N LEU A 105 -11.08 5.00 8.14
CA LEU A 105 -10.81 5.86 6.99
C LEU A 105 -10.40 4.99 5.79
N PHE A 106 -11.14 5.09 4.69
CA PHE A 106 -10.77 4.43 3.43
C PHE A 106 -9.90 5.35 2.58
N ALA A 107 -8.90 4.77 1.93
CA ALA A 107 -8.00 5.44 1.01
C ALA A 107 -7.73 4.53 -0.20
N ASN A 108 -7.17 5.07 -1.29
CA ASN A 108 -6.94 4.30 -2.51
C ASN A 108 -5.68 3.42 -2.45
N SER A 109 -4.80 3.67 -1.49
CA SER A 109 -3.55 2.93 -1.34
C SER A 109 -3.05 2.94 0.11
N GLY A 110 -2.16 2.00 0.45
CA GLY A 110 -1.47 2.01 1.73
C GLY A 110 -0.65 3.30 1.96
N ALA A 111 -0.08 3.87 0.91
CA ALA A 111 0.61 5.16 1.00
C ALA A 111 -0.33 6.29 1.43
N GLU A 112 -1.52 6.39 0.84
CA GLU A 112 -2.53 7.38 1.23
C GLU A 112 -3.06 7.14 2.65
N ALA A 113 -3.24 5.88 3.06
CA ALA A 113 -3.64 5.54 4.42
C ALA A 113 -2.56 6.00 5.43
N ASN A 114 -1.28 5.76 5.14
CA ASN A 114 -0.17 6.24 5.96
C ASN A 114 -0.08 7.78 6.00
N GLU A 115 -0.28 8.46 4.88
CA GLU A 115 -0.40 9.93 4.85
C GLU A 115 -1.53 10.43 5.76
N GLY A 116 -2.70 9.78 5.66
CA GLY A 116 -3.85 10.09 6.50
C GLY A 116 -3.54 9.93 7.99
N GLN A 117 -2.85 8.86 8.35
CA GLN A 117 -2.46 8.56 9.72
C GLN A 117 -1.43 9.55 10.28
N ILE A 118 -0.39 9.91 9.51
CA ILE A 118 0.60 10.92 9.90
C ILE A 118 -0.10 12.26 10.14
N LYS A 119 -0.99 12.66 9.24
CA LYS A 119 -1.77 13.89 9.38
C LYS A 119 -2.70 13.86 10.59
N LEU A 120 -3.40 12.75 10.82
CA LEU A 120 -4.30 12.58 11.95
C LEU A 120 -3.55 12.68 13.27
N ALA A 121 -2.41 11.99 13.40
CA ALA A 121 -1.57 12.05 14.58
C ALA A 121 -1.11 13.49 14.87
N ARG A 122 -0.58 14.20 13.88
CA ARG A 122 -0.14 15.59 14.02
C ARG A 122 -1.30 16.54 14.39
N LYS A 123 -2.48 16.34 13.78
CA LYS A 123 -3.67 17.11 14.13
C LYS A 123 -4.12 16.82 15.56
N TYR A 124 -4.15 15.57 15.96
CA TYR A 124 -4.53 15.17 17.31
C TYR A 124 -3.66 15.87 18.37
N ALA A 125 -2.34 15.87 18.19
CA ALA A 125 -1.43 16.56 19.12
C ALA A 125 -1.74 18.06 19.21
N LYS A 126 -1.94 18.74 18.09
CA LYS A 126 -2.29 20.18 18.08
C LYS A 126 -3.61 20.46 18.78
N ASP A 127 -4.63 19.65 18.51
CA ASP A 127 -5.97 19.82 19.13
C ASP A 127 -5.94 19.57 20.67
N HIS A 128 -4.93 18.81 21.15
CA HIS A 128 -4.74 18.53 22.58
C HIS A 128 -3.65 19.40 23.24
N GLY A 129 -3.26 20.49 22.61
CA GLY A 129 -2.34 21.47 23.21
C GLY A 129 -0.84 21.11 23.11
N HIS A 130 -0.48 20.17 22.23
CA HIS A 130 0.90 19.72 22.02
C HIS A 130 1.38 19.96 20.58
N PRO A 131 1.39 21.20 20.06
CA PRO A 131 1.78 21.50 18.70
C PRO A 131 3.24 21.19 18.37
N GLU A 132 4.10 21.11 19.38
CA GLU A 132 5.51 20.73 19.28
C GLU A 132 5.70 19.23 18.97
N ARG A 133 4.71 18.40 19.26
CA ARG A 133 4.78 16.95 19.05
C ARG A 133 4.38 16.57 17.63
N PHE A 134 5.33 16.51 16.72
CA PHE A 134 5.12 16.22 15.30
C PHE A 134 6.03 15.12 14.74
N VAL A 135 7.01 14.66 15.51
CA VAL A 135 7.96 13.63 15.09
C VAL A 135 7.31 12.25 15.17
N VAL A 136 7.44 11.51 14.09
CA VAL A 136 6.96 10.13 13.97
C VAL A 136 8.16 9.18 13.94
N ILE A 137 8.15 8.18 14.81
CA ILE A 137 9.16 7.11 14.79
C ILE A 137 8.66 6.00 13.88
N THR A 138 9.53 5.53 12.99
CA THR A 138 9.32 4.37 12.13
C THR A 138 10.45 3.36 12.28
N MET A 139 10.30 2.17 11.74
CA MET A 139 11.32 1.13 11.85
C MET A 139 12.29 1.17 10.68
N LYS A 140 13.56 0.92 10.93
CA LYS A 140 14.55 0.67 9.89
C LYS A 140 14.11 -0.54 9.04
N ASN A 141 14.39 -0.49 7.75
CA ASN A 141 13.97 -1.51 6.77
C ASN A 141 12.46 -1.70 6.60
N SER A 142 11.62 -0.82 7.17
CA SER A 142 10.18 -0.79 6.92
C SER A 142 9.86 -0.25 5.52
N PHE A 143 8.59 -0.40 5.11
CA PHE A 143 8.07 0.21 3.90
C PHE A 143 6.71 0.84 4.18
N HIS A 144 6.57 2.14 3.93
CA HIS A 144 5.33 2.91 4.20
C HIS A 144 4.69 3.51 2.96
N GLY A 145 5.34 3.47 1.81
CA GLY A 145 4.83 4.00 0.56
C GLY A 145 5.85 4.78 -0.27
N ARG A 146 5.37 5.44 -1.31
CA ARG A 146 6.21 6.16 -2.29
C ARG A 146 5.84 7.63 -2.48
N THR A 147 4.90 8.19 -1.71
CA THR A 147 4.71 9.64 -1.59
C THR A 147 5.88 10.25 -0.82
N LEU A 148 6.11 11.56 -0.89
CA LEU A 148 7.28 12.14 -0.23
C LEU A 148 7.31 11.89 1.28
N ALA A 149 6.17 12.01 2.00
CA ALA A 149 6.14 11.75 3.43
C ALA A 149 6.25 10.26 3.76
N THR A 150 5.56 9.37 3.01
CA THR A 150 5.66 7.94 3.24
C THR A 150 6.99 7.35 2.77
N CYS A 151 7.61 7.95 1.74
CA CYS A 151 8.98 7.66 1.33
C CYS A 151 9.93 7.99 2.48
N THR A 152 9.81 9.18 3.09
CA THR A 152 10.60 9.55 4.27
C THR A 152 10.34 8.62 5.45
N ALA A 153 9.08 8.26 5.72
CA ALA A 153 8.75 7.30 6.78
C ALA A 153 9.37 5.91 6.54
N THR A 154 9.59 5.53 5.29
CA THR A 154 10.23 4.26 4.92
C THR A 154 11.70 4.26 5.36
N GLY A 155 12.07 3.40 6.29
CA GLY A 155 13.41 3.34 6.89
C GLY A 155 14.47 2.66 6.00
N GLN A 156 14.52 3.00 4.71
CA GLN A 156 15.42 2.40 3.72
C GLN A 156 16.13 3.49 2.90
N TYR A 157 17.43 3.62 3.03
CA TYR A 157 18.22 4.62 2.28
C TYR A 157 18.04 4.54 0.76
N ALA A 158 17.94 3.34 0.21
CA ALA A 158 17.74 3.14 -1.23
C ALA A 158 16.44 3.76 -1.76
N VAL A 159 15.43 3.97 -0.89
CA VAL A 159 14.16 4.61 -1.23
C VAL A 159 14.25 6.13 -1.13
N HIS A 160 15.14 6.65 -0.29
CA HIS A 160 15.36 8.09 -0.10
C HIS A 160 16.24 8.71 -1.18
N ARG A 161 17.23 7.95 -1.62
CA ARG A 161 18.26 8.40 -2.55
C ARG A 161 17.65 9.07 -3.79
N TYR A 162 18.15 10.27 -4.11
CA TYR A 162 17.76 11.13 -5.23
C TYR A 162 16.41 11.89 -5.06
N PHE A 163 15.74 11.81 -3.90
CA PHE A 163 14.49 12.52 -3.66
C PHE A 163 14.60 13.61 -2.59
N GLU A 164 15.82 13.92 -2.15
CA GLU A 164 16.06 15.01 -1.21
C GLU A 164 15.78 16.40 -1.86
N PRO A 165 15.29 17.38 -1.06
CA PRO A 165 15.07 17.32 0.39
C PRO A 165 13.78 16.58 0.74
N LEU A 166 13.89 15.68 1.73
CA LEU A 166 12.75 14.92 2.25
C LEU A 166 12.02 15.70 3.37
N PRO A 167 10.69 15.52 3.55
CA PRO A 167 9.95 16.10 4.65
C PRO A 167 10.56 15.76 6.02
N SER A 168 10.67 16.74 6.91
CA SER A 168 11.18 16.55 8.26
C SER A 168 10.16 15.88 9.20
N GLY A 169 10.63 15.47 10.39
CA GLY A 169 9.79 14.94 11.45
C GLY A 169 9.66 13.41 11.44
N PHE A 170 10.70 12.71 11.01
CA PHE A 170 10.78 11.24 11.07
C PHE A 170 12.09 10.81 11.75
N ARG A 171 12.01 9.75 12.56
CA ARG A 171 13.15 9.08 13.19
C ARG A 171 13.01 7.56 13.00
N TYR A 172 14.14 6.84 13.02
CA TYR A 172 14.15 5.41 12.67
C TYR A 172 14.72 4.59 13.81
N ALA A 173 13.91 3.67 14.37
CA ALA A 173 14.31 2.70 15.37
C ALA A 173 14.66 1.34 14.74
N GLU A 174 15.45 0.55 15.45
CA GLU A 174 15.67 -0.85 15.08
C GLU A 174 14.39 -1.68 15.33
N PHE A 175 14.03 -2.53 14.38
CA PHE A 175 12.89 -3.41 14.52
C PHE A 175 13.07 -4.39 15.69
N ASN A 176 12.01 -4.61 16.44
CA ASN A 176 12.01 -5.47 17.64
C ASN A 176 13.03 -5.09 18.72
N ASN A 177 13.40 -3.82 18.81
CA ASN A 177 14.32 -3.29 19.82
C ASN A 177 13.71 -2.08 20.54
N LEU A 178 13.08 -2.34 21.69
CA LEU A 178 12.44 -1.30 22.51
C LEU A 178 13.45 -0.25 23.00
N GLN A 179 14.69 -0.66 23.28
CA GLN A 179 15.73 0.30 23.72
C GLN A 179 16.04 1.30 22.61
N SER A 180 16.17 0.85 21.36
CA SER A 180 16.36 1.74 20.21
C SER A 180 15.23 2.77 20.05
N VAL A 181 13.99 2.42 20.40
CA VAL A 181 12.88 3.39 20.42
C VAL A 181 13.09 4.41 21.54
N LYS A 182 13.41 3.95 22.77
CA LYS A 182 13.64 4.82 23.94
C LYS A 182 14.77 5.80 23.70
N ASP A 183 15.85 5.37 23.05
CA ASP A 183 17.05 6.18 22.79
C ASP A 183 16.79 7.38 21.87
N ILE A 184 15.72 7.30 21.04
CA ILE A 184 15.35 8.37 20.10
C ILE A 184 14.06 9.09 20.48
N MET A 185 13.46 8.76 21.64
CA MET A 185 12.29 9.48 22.15
C MET A 185 12.71 10.77 22.86
N ASP A 186 11.97 11.84 22.61
CA ASP A 186 12.02 13.12 23.34
C ASP A 186 10.61 13.78 23.33
N GLU A 187 10.54 15.03 23.80
CA GLU A 187 9.29 15.80 23.86
C GLU A 187 8.62 16.05 22.49
N TYR A 188 9.35 15.97 21.40
CA TYR A 188 8.82 16.16 20.04
C TYR A 188 8.20 14.92 19.44
N VAL A 189 8.38 13.75 20.06
CA VAL A 189 7.83 12.49 19.53
C VAL A 189 6.34 12.45 19.77
N LEU A 190 5.60 12.29 18.67
CA LEU A 190 4.16 12.23 18.64
C LEU A 190 3.65 10.79 18.65
N SER A 191 4.22 9.94 17.82
CA SER A 191 3.69 8.62 17.54
C SER A 191 4.76 7.67 17.06
N LEU A 192 4.50 6.38 17.28
CA LEU A 192 5.23 5.27 16.68
C LEU A 192 4.34 4.64 15.62
N ILE A 193 4.76 4.69 14.37
CA ILE A 193 4.07 4.00 13.27
C ILE A 193 4.77 2.69 12.99
N HIS A 194 4.07 1.60 13.30
CA HIS A 194 4.48 0.23 13.00
C HIS A 194 3.42 -0.45 12.13
N ILE A 195 3.13 0.09 10.94
CA ILE A 195 1.95 -0.32 10.17
C ILE A 195 2.25 -1.14 8.97
N SER A 196 3.42 -1.13 8.46
CA SER A 196 3.75 -2.07 7.42
C SER A 196 4.79 -3.03 7.93
N GLU A 197 4.40 -4.25 8.10
CA GLU A 197 5.34 -5.32 8.32
C GLU A 197 6.48 -5.23 7.32
N PRO A 198 7.73 -5.41 7.77
CA PRO A 198 8.82 -5.71 6.87
C PRO A 198 8.62 -7.14 6.34
N THR A 199 7.60 -7.35 5.52
CA THR A 199 7.44 -8.60 4.78
C THR A 199 8.46 -8.61 3.65
N ARG A 200 9.73 -8.43 4.00
CA ARG A 200 10.79 -9.02 3.23
C ARG A 200 11.00 -10.40 3.80
N LEU A 201 10.41 -11.39 3.17
CA LEU A 201 10.96 -12.73 3.18
C LEU A 201 12.48 -12.57 3.02
N ARG A 202 13.25 -12.86 4.09
CA ARG A 202 14.68 -13.01 3.95
C ARG A 202 14.87 -14.01 2.83
N ARG A 203 15.63 -13.63 1.82
CA ARG A 203 16.09 -14.60 0.84
C ARG A 203 16.72 -15.75 1.62
N ILE A 204 16.07 -16.90 1.54
CA ILE A 204 16.69 -18.17 1.86
C ILE A 204 17.72 -18.46 0.79
#